data_43842614d1ecc3cde4bcef53507a5312
#
_entry.id   43842614d1ecc3cde4bcef53507a5312
#
_cell.length_a   1.000
_cell.length_b   1.000
_cell.length_c   1.000
_cell.angle_alpha   90.00
_cell.angle_beta   90.00
_cell.angle_gamma   90.00
#
_symmetry.space_group_name_H-M   'P 1'
#
loop_
_entity.id
_entity.type
_entity.pdbx_description
1 polymer ?
#
loop_
_entity_poly.entity_id
_entity_poly.type
_entity_poly.pdbx_seq_one_letter_code
_entity_poly.pdbx_strand_id
1 'polypeptide(L)'
;MKRCKIRVTMAAVMALLLATAAAAMPQTLVAVGRTVGIRLETDGILVAELEPGGPAEQAGLRSGDVIETVNGTEITSCEQFQSMLQSCDGSPLDLAIERNGKDAAVTVAPTRGAAGCHLGVSVRDSMAGIGTVTYYDPVTGAYGALGHGVNDLQSLVLLPVESGEILPSSVVEVRKGVRGTPGLLKGAFDTSTTLGTVERNTDHGIFGQCSGQLGGMPLPVATAEEIQTGKATILSNVQNTNVVAYAVEITRLDPTDRSGRNLVLTITDDRLLQTTGGIVQGMSGSPIVQNGKLIGAVTHVLIDDPSRGYGIFIENMLAAGDNLQ
;
A
#
# COMPACT_ATOMS: atom_id res chain seq x y z
N MET A 1 -18.78 20.52 -54.27
CA MET A 1 -18.89 19.20 -53.65
C MET A 1 -17.56 18.51 -53.31
N LYS A 2 -16.43 18.74 -54.01
CA LYS A 2 -15.13 18.08 -53.69
C LYS A 2 -14.44 18.57 -52.41
N ARG A 3 -14.62 19.84 -51.98
CA ARG A 3 -13.99 20.38 -50.77
C ARG A 3 -14.62 19.90 -49.44
N CYS A 4 -15.89 19.49 -49.46
CA CYS A 4 -16.56 18.97 -48.28
C CYS A 4 -16.14 17.53 -47.95
N LYS A 5 -15.87 16.68 -48.94
CA LYS A 5 -15.43 15.28 -48.78
C LYS A 5 -14.01 15.18 -48.20
N ILE A 6 -13.10 16.13 -48.52
CA ILE A 6 -11.71 16.14 -47.98
C ILE A 6 -11.70 16.54 -46.51
N ARG A 7 -12.58 17.43 -46.07
CA ARG A 7 -12.66 17.84 -44.65
C ARG A 7 -13.25 16.72 -43.76
N VAL A 8 -14.19 15.95 -44.26
CA VAL A 8 -14.76 14.81 -43.54
C VAL A 8 -13.78 13.65 -43.41
N THR A 9 -12.97 13.38 -44.45
CA THR A 9 -11.91 12.34 -44.39
C THR A 9 -10.77 12.74 -43.46
N MET A 10 -10.34 14.01 -43.41
CA MET A 10 -9.32 14.48 -42.46
C MET A 10 -9.81 14.42 -41.01
N ALA A 11 -11.07 14.77 -40.73
CA ALA A 11 -11.64 14.69 -39.40
C ALA A 11 -11.80 13.24 -38.92
N ALA A 12 -12.14 12.32 -39.83
CA ALA A 12 -12.22 10.87 -39.51
C ALA A 12 -10.85 10.23 -39.26
N VAL A 13 -9.80 10.64 -39.99
CA VAL A 13 -8.42 10.17 -39.77
C VAL A 13 -7.84 10.76 -38.48
N MET A 14 -8.16 12.03 -38.14
CA MET A 14 -7.74 12.65 -36.88
C MET A 14 -8.49 12.07 -35.67
N ALA A 15 -9.75 11.67 -35.82
CA ALA A 15 -10.51 10.96 -34.78
C ALA A 15 -10.02 9.50 -34.58
N LEU A 16 -9.45 8.88 -35.61
CA LEU A 16 -8.86 7.54 -35.50
C LEU A 16 -7.47 7.56 -34.86
N LEU A 17 -6.76 8.71 -34.89
CA LEU A 17 -5.47 8.91 -34.21
C LEU A 17 -5.62 9.33 -32.74
N LEU A 18 -6.84 9.68 -32.31
CA LEU A 18 -7.24 9.90 -30.92
C LEU A 18 -7.82 8.64 -30.28
N ALA A 19 -7.72 7.46 -30.94
CA ALA A 19 -7.94 6.20 -30.27
C ALA A 19 -6.93 6.11 -29.13
N THR A 20 -7.44 6.35 -27.93
CA THR A 20 -6.78 6.19 -26.64
C THR A 20 -5.78 5.06 -26.74
N ALA A 21 -4.50 5.35 -26.56
CA ALA A 21 -3.55 4.33 -26.16
C ALA A 21 -4.02 3.86 -24.78
N ALA A 22 -4.94 2.89 -24.77
CA ALA A 22 -5.07 2.02 -23.61
C ALA A 22 -3.66 1.48 -23.42
N ALA A 23 -3.01 1.87 -22.31
CA ALA A 23 -1.68 1.41 -22.01
C ALA A 23 -1.73 -0.12 -22.07
N ALA A 24 -1.07 -0.70 -23.09
CA ALA A 24 -1.03 -2.14 -23.21
C ALA A 24 -0.29 -2.63 -21.97
N MET A 25 -0.84 -3.65 -21.29
CA MET A 25 -0.14 -4.28 -20.16
C MET A 25 1.31 -4.57 -20.54
N PRO A 26 2.27 -4.30 -19.66
CA PRO A 26 3.67 -4.63 -19.94
C PRO A 26 3.81 -6.11 -20.18
N GLN A 27 4.48 -6.49 -21.27
CA GLN A 27 4.64 -7.89 -21.62
C GLN A 27 5.56 -8.63 -20.65
N THR A 28 6.49 -7.92 -20.03
CA THR A 28 7.50 -8.48 -19.12
C THR A 28 7.76 -7.50 -17.99
N LEU A 29 7.78 -8.01 -16.75
CA LEU A 29 8.17 -7.28 -15.54
C LEU A 29 9.23 -8.08 -14.78
N VAL A 30 9.99 -7.41 -13.93
CA VAL A 30 10.92 -8.09 -13.03
C VAL A 30 10.17 -8.44 -11.73
N ALA A 31 9.92 -9.73 -11.50
CA ALA A 31 9.38 -10.24 -10.25
C ALA A 31 10.46 -10.19 -9.18
N VAL A 32 10.20 -9.49 -8.06
CA VAL A 32 11.22 -9.14 -7.06
C VAL A 32 11.19 -10.07 -5.84
N GLY A 33 10.16 -10.04 -5.04
CA GLY A 33 10.03 -10.88 -3.83
C GLY A 33 10.95 -10.46 -2.67
N ARG A 34 11.64 -9.33 -2.77
CA ARG A 34 12.51 -8.79 -1.72
C ARG A 34 11.71 -7.99 -0.72
N THR A 35 11.96 -8.21 0.57
CA THR A 35 11.43 -7.35 1.63
C THR A 35 12.14 -6.00 1.64
N VAL A 36 11.36 -4.96 1.91
CA VAL A 36 11.80 -3.57 2.04
C VAL A 36 11.20 -2.95 3.29
N GLY A 37 11.89 -1.96 3.87
CA GLY A 37 11.27 -1.01 4.78
C GLY A 37 10.39 -0.08 3.95
N ILE A 38 9.23 0.26 4.48
CA ILE A 38 8.30 1.21 3.88
C ILE A 38 8.11 2.31 4.90
N ARG A 39 8.33 3.57 4.51
CA ARG A 39 8.03 4.75 5.29
C ARG A 39 7.09 5.62 4.49
N LEU A 40 5.96 5.98 5.07
CA LEU A 40 4.95 6.84 4.47
C LEU A 40 4.76 8.05 5.36
N GLU A 41 4.62 9.22 4.77
CA GLU A 41 4.28 10.48 5.41
C GLU A 41 2.91 10.93 4.89
N THR A 42 2.07 11.45 5.80
CA THR A 42 0.70 11.87 5.46
C THR A 42 0.70 13.34 5.08
N ASP A 43 -0.22 13.71 4.18
CA ASP A 43 -0.58 15.11 3.95
C ASP A 43 -1.42 15.60 5.14
N GLY A 44 -0.82 16.39 6.03
CA GLY A 44 -1.40 16.71 7.33
C GLY A 44 -1.22 15.61 8.39
N ILE A 45 -1.96 15.67 9.48
CA ILE A 45 -1.88 14.71 10.58
C ILE A 45 -3.17 13.90 10.72
N LEU A 46 -3.04 12.58 10.65
CA LEU A 46 -4.16 11.65 10.77
C LEU A 46 -4.63 11.53 12.23
N VAL A 47 -5.92 11.69 12.45
CA VAL A 47 -6.57 11.38 13.73
C VAL A 47 -6.69 9.86 13.87
N ALA A 48 -5.84 9.27 14.70
CA ALA A 48 -5.82 7.83 14.92
C ALA A 48 -6.88 7.41 15.94
N GLU A 49 -6.96 8.13 17.07
CA GLU A 49 -7.86 7.78 18.16
C GLU A 49 -8.37 9.04 18.88
N LEU A 50 -9.57 8.94 19.45
CA LEU A 50 -10.20 10.00 20.23
C LEU A 50 -10.44 9.51 21.66
N GLU A 51 -10.23 10.40 22.62
CA GLU A 51 -10.62 10.16 24.01
C GLU A 51 -12.15 10.20 24.14
N PRO A 52 -12.79 9.14 24.65
CA PRO A 52 -14.23 9.13 24.84
C PRO A 52 -14.72 10.28 25.71
N GLY A 53 -15.65 11.10 25.19
CA GLY A 53 -16.13 12.30 25.85
C GLY A 53 -15.15 13.47 25.85
N GLY A 54 -14.03 13.37 25.16
CA GLY A 54 -13.03 14.42 25.01
C GLY A 54 -13.49 15.59 24.13
N PRO A 55 -12.79 16.75 24.18
CA PRO A 55 -13.17 17.94 23.43
C PRO A 55 -13.28 17.71 21.92
N ALA A 56 -12.35 16.97 21.32
CA ALA A 56 -12.35 16.69 19.90
C ALA A 56 -13.54 15.82 19.48
N GLU A 57 -13.87 14.77 20.25
CA GLU A 57 -15.02 13.93 19.99
C GLU A 57 -16.34 14.72 20.11
N GLN A 58 -16.48 15.54 21.17
CA GLN A 58 -17.65 16.39 21.37
C GLN A 58 -17.85 17.41 20.24
N ALA A 59 -16.76 17.90 19.66
CA ALA A 59 -16.78 18.80 18.51
C ALA A 59 -17.11 18.08 17.18
N GLY A 60 -17.15 16.74 17.17
CA GLY A 60 -17.48 15.93 16.00
C GLY A 60 -16.27 15.56 15.12
N LEU A 61 -15.04 15.70 15.62
CA LEU A 61 -13.86 15.11 15.03
C LEU A 61 -13.99 13.58 15.11
N ARG A 62 -13.41 12.86 14.16
CA ARG A 62 -13.53 11.40 14.05
C ARG A 62 -12.17 10.76 13.77
N SER A 63 -12.00 9.53 14.21
CA SER A 63 -10.89 8.70 13.76
C SER A 63 -10.94 8.54 12.25
N GLY A 64 -9.80 8.71 11.59
CA GLY A 64 -9.66 8.76 10.13
C GLY A 64 -9.79 10.15 9.51
N ASP A 65 -10.09 11.20 10.27
CA ASP A 65 -9.94 12.58 9.77
C ASP A 65 -8.46 12.93 9.63
N VAL A 66 -8.13 13.71 8.61
CA VAL A 66 -6.78 14.29 8.46
C VAL A 66 -6.88 15.78 8.77
N ILE A 67 -6.14 16.25 9.76
CA ILE A 67 -6.08 17.68 10.11
C ILE A 67 -5.02 18.32 9.21
N GLU A 68 -5.44 19.23 8.34
CA GLU A 68 -4.58 19.98 7.42
C GLU A 68 -4.15 21.33 8.00
N THR A 69 -5.08 22.02 8.66
CA THR A 69 -4.78 23.33 9.28
C THR A 69 -5.38 23.47 10.67
N VAL A 70 -4.72 24.30 11.51
CA VAL A 70 -5.25 24.78 12.77
C VAL A 70 -5.23 26.30 12.76
N ASN A 71 -6.39 26.94 12.91
CA ASN A 71 -6.56 28.39 12.83
C ASN A 71 -5.95 28.99 11.53
N GLY A 72 -6.09 28.27 10.41
CA GLY A 72 -5.55 28.65 9.09
C GLY A 72 -4.03 28.47 8.95
N THR A 73 -3.34 27.92 9.95
CA THR A 73 -1.92 27.55 9.84
C THR A 73 -1.82 26.08 9.44
N GLU A 74 -1.11 25.80 8.37
CA GLU A 74 -0.84 24.44 7.86
C GLU A 74 -0.09 23.59 8.88
N ILE A 75 -0.50 22.35 9.04
CA ILE A 75 0.07 21.38 9.98
C ILE A 75 0.63 20.20 9.19
N THR A 76 1.95 20.06 9.20
CA THR A 76 2.66 19.00 8.49
C THR A 76 3.28 17.95 9.40
N SER A 77 3.25 18.17 10.74
CA SER A 77 3.82 17.20 11.69
C SER A 77 3.11 17.19 13.04
N CYS A 78 3.14 16.04 13.70
CA CYS A 78 2.67 15.89 15.08
C CYS A 78 3.42 16.81 16.06
N GLU A 79 4.72 17.06 15.83
CA GLU A 79 5.52 17.97 16.67
C GLU A 79 5.03 19.40 16.55
N GLN A 80 4.75 19.89 15.33
CA GLN A 80 4.18 21.22 15.11
C GLN A 80 2.82 21.36 15.79
N PHE A 81 1.94 20.38 15.60
CA PHE A 81 0.62 20.36 16.26
C PHE A 81 0.73 20.40 17.79
N GLN A 82 1.61 19.59 18.36
CA GLN A 82 1.86 19.58 19.81
C GLN A 82 2.38 20.93 20.31
N SER A 83 3.29 21.57 19.57
CA SER A 83 3.81 22.91 19.92
C SER A 83 2.71 23.97 19.92
N MET A 84 1.77 23.91 18.97
CA MET A 84 0.61 24.80 18.92
C MET A 84 -0.30 24.58 20.13
N LEU A 85 -0.58 23.33 20.51
CA LEU A 85 -1.38 23.02 21.69
C LEU A 85 -0.71 23.49 23.01
N GLN A 86 0.61 23.41 23.10
CA GLN A 86 1.36 23.92 24.26
C GLN A 86 1.25 25.44 24.41
N SER A 87 1.23 26.17 23.29
CA SER A 87 1.14 27.65 23.27
C SER A 87 -0.30 28.18 23.26
N CYS A 88 -1.29 27.30 23.16
CA CYS A 88 -2.70 27.68 23.10
C CYS A 88 -3.17 28.35 24.41
N ASP A 89 -3.98 29.40 24.26
CA ASP A 89 -4.52 30.17 25.39
C ASP A 89 -5.85 29.63 25.94
N GLY A 90 -6.39 28.58 25.32
CA GLY A 90 -7.68 27.97 25.68
C GLY A 90 -8.84 28.43 24.81
N SER A 91 -8.60 29.33 23.86
CA SER A 91 -9.60 29.70 22.85
C SER A 91 -9.95 28.50 21.94
N PRO A 92 -11.18 28.48 21.40
CA PRO A 92 -11.54 27.46 20.40
C PRO A 92 -10.56 27.44 19.22
N LEU A 93 -10.27 26.24 18.73
CA LEU A 93 -9.38 25.98 17.59
C LEU A 93 -10.22 25.58 16.39
N ASP A 94 -10.06 26.31 15.28
CA ASP A 94 -10.67 26.00 14.01
C ASP A 94 -9.77 25.05 13.22
N LEU A 95 -10.23 23.83 12.97
CA LEU A 95 -9.53 22.79 12.24
C LEU A 95 -10.12 22.68 10.84
N ALA A 96 -9.31 22.86 9.78
CA ALA A 96 -9.66 22.33 8.49
C ALA A 96 -9.21 20.87 8.42
N ILE A 97 -10.08 20.01 7.94
CA ILE A 97 -9.85 18.57 7.90
C ILE A 97 -10.28 18.00 6.55
N GLU A 98 -9.60 16.95 6.11
CA GLU A 98 -10.13 16.05 5.10
C GLU A 98 -10.83 14.86 5.78
N ARG A 99 -12.06 14.55 5.34
CA ARG A 99 -12.84 13.40 5.79
C ARG A 99 -13.38 12.60 4.60
N ASN A 100 -12.90 11.38 4.42
CA ASN A 100 -13.28 10.51 3.29
C ASN A 100 -13.10 11.20 1.92
N GLY A 101 -11.98 11.88 1.72
CA GLY A 101 -11.65 12.60 0.49
C GLY A 101 -12.47 13.89 0.26
N LYS A 102 -13.00 14.51 1.34
CA LYS A 102 -13.78 15.74 1.28
C LYS A 102 -13.36 16.70 2.37
N ASP A 103 -13.19 17.95 1.99
CA ASP A 103 -12.92 19.05 2.92
C ASP A 103 -14.06 19.24 3.89
N ALA A 104 -13.72 19.46 5.14
CA ALA A 104 -14.65 19.79 6.21
C ALA A 104 -13.97 20.70 7.24
N ALA A 105 -14.75 21.30 8.13
CA ALA A 105 -14.22 22.12 9.22
C ALA A 105 -14.85 21.70 10.55
N VAL A 106 -14.05 21.73 11.61
CA VAL A 106 -14.46 21.40 12.97
C VAL A 106 -13.86 22.43 13.93
N THR A 107 -14.71 23.07 14.73
CA THR A 107 -14.23 23.98 15.79
C THR A 107 -14.21 23.23 17.12
N VAL A 108 -13.05 23.08 17.72
CA VAL A 108 -12.84 22.37 18.98
C VAL A 108 -12.56 23.35 20.12
N ALA A 109 -13.36 23.31 21.19
CA ALA A 109 -13.08 24.02 22.43
C ALA A 109 -12.15 23.17 23.31
N PRO A 110 -10.84 23.51 23.41
CA PRO A 110 -9.88 22.68 24.13
C PRO A 110 -10.10 22.75 25.63
N THR A 111 -9.68 21.72 26.37
CA THR A 111 -9.51 21.79 27.82
C THR A 111 -8.12 22.32 28.13
N ARG A 112 -8.01 23.36 28.97
CA ARG A 112 -6.71 23.92 29.35
C ARG A 112 -6.14 23.21 30.57
N GLY A 113 -4.90 22.75 30.47
CA GLY A 113 -4.13 22.11 31.52
C GLY A 113 -2.83 22.85 31.82
N ALA A 114 -2.03 22.33 32.74
CA ALA A 114 -0.72 22.91 33.11
C ALA A 114 0.31 22.80 31.96
N ALA A 115 0.15 21.85 31.05
CA ALA A 115 1.04 21.60 29.92
C ALA A 115 0.55 22.20 28.58
N GLY A 116 -0.50 23.05 28.61
CA GLY A 116 -1.12 23.64 27.43
C GLY A 116 -2.57 23.17 27.23
N CYS A 117 -3.05 23.25 26.01
CA CYS A 117 -4.38 22.80 25.64
C CYS A 117 -4.41 21.28 25.36
N HIS A 118 -5.53 20.67 25.73
CA HIS A 118 -5.79 19.26 25.47
C HIS A 118 -7.06 19.11 24.64
N LEU A 119 -6.96 18.37 23.54
CA LEU A 119 -8.09 18.09 22.63
C LEU A 119 -8.67 16.69 22.85
N GLY A 120 -7.95 15.78 23.50
CA GLY A 120 -8.36 14.38 23.62
C GLY A 120 -8.24 13.63 22.30
N VAL A 121 -7.12 13.82 21.58
CA VAL A 121 -6.86 13.21 20.27
C VAL A 121 -5.45 12.63 20.23
N SER A 122 -5.33 11.44 19.65
CA SER A 122 -4.06 10.84 19.25
C SER A 122 -3.90 10.99 17.73
N VAL A 123 -2.77 11.54 17.30
CA VAL A 123 -2.51 11.84 15.89
C VAL A 123 -1.25 11.16 15.39
N ARG A 124 -1.15 11.00 14.08
CA ARG A 124 0.03 10.44 13.38
C ARG A 124 0.29 11.24 12.11
N ASP A 125 1.54 11.46 11.81
CA ASP A 125 2.03 12.09 10.57
C ASP A 125 2.81 11.13 9.69
N SER A 126 3.11 9.94 10.19
CA SER A 126 3.91 8.96 9.47
C SER A 126 3.61 7.53 9.91
N MET A 127 3.93 6.59 9.02
CA MET A 127 3.87 5.16 9.28
C MET A 127 5.08 4.47 8.68
N ALA A 128 5.64 3.52 9.43
CA ALA A 128 6.72 2.67 8.96
C ALA A 128 6.40 1.19 9.19
N GLY A 129 6.83 0.36 8.24
CA GLY A 129 6.59 -1.08 8.30
C GLY A 129 7.52 -1.86 7.38
N ILE A 130 7.35 -3.18 7.36
CA ILE A 130 8.01 -4.09 6.43
C ILE A 130 7.00 -4.63 5.43
N GLY A 131 7.40 -4.71 4.17
CA GLY A 131 6.60 -5.30 3.10
C GLY A 131 7.49 -5.89 2.01
N THR A 132 6.88 -6.45 0.99
CA THR A 132 7.59 -7.08 -0.13
C THR A 132 7.28 -6.35 -1.43
N VAL A 133 8.32 -6.03 -2.21
CA VAL A 133 8.16 -5.51 -3.57
C VAL A 133 7.75 -6.67 -4.47
N THR A 134 6.65 -6.48 -5.19
CA THR A 134 6.10 -7.48 -6.12
C THR A 134 6.84 -7.48 -7.44
N TYR A 135 6.89 -6.31 -8.06
CA TYR A 135 7.52 -6.15 -9.37
C TYR A 135 8.13 -4.77 -9.53
N TYR A 136 9.01 -4.64 -10.50
CA TYR A 136 9.33 -3.35 -11.10
C TYR A 136 9.43 -3.50 -12.63
N ASP A 137 9.17 -2.39 -13.32
CA ASP A 137 9.39 -2.25 -14.74
C ASP A 137 10.80 -1.68 -14.99
N PRO A 138 11.70 -2.42 -15.61
CA PRO A 138 13.06 -1.95 -15.86
C PRO A 138 13.14 -0.84 -16.92
N VAL A 139 12.06 -0.59 -17.66
CA VAL A 139 11.99 0.45 -18.70
C VAL A 139 11.61 1.80 -18.09
N THR A 140 10.57 1.79 -17.25
CA THR A 140 10.01 3.01 -16.66
C THR A 140 10.56 3.30 -15.26
N GLY A 141 11.06 2.29 -14.55
CA GLY A 141 11.43 2.37 -13.14
C GLY A 141 10.24 2.24 -12.19
N ALA A 142 9.01 2.19 -12.71
CA ALA A 142 7.81 2.04 -11.89
C ALA A 142 7.79 0.68 -11.16
N TYR A 143 7.37 0.68 -9.90
CA TYR A 143 7.24 -0.55 -9.12
C TYR A 143 5.89 -0.64 -8.41
N GLY A 144 5.51 -1.87 -8.03
CA GLY A 144 4.38 -2.15 -7.16
C GLY A 144 4.76 -3.10 -6.03
N ALA A 145 4.19 -2.87 -4.85
CA ALA A 145 4.46 -3.65 -3.65
C ALA A 145 3.18 -3.91 -2.84
N LEU A 146 3.24 -4.86 -1.90
CA LEU A 146 2.21 -5.25 -0.93
C LEU A 146 0.99 -5.96 -1.51
N GLY A 147 0.44 -5.51 -2.65
CA GLY A 147 -0.82 -6.03 -3.20
C GLY A 147 -2.08 -5.64 -2.41
N HIS A 148 -1.95 -4.80 -1.40
CA HIS A 148 -3.02 -4.18 -0.62
C HIS A 148 -2.58 -2.82 -0.11
N GLY A 149 -3.52 -1.98 0.31
CA GLY A 149 -3.22 -0.68 0.87
C GLY A 149 -2.60 -0.74 2.27
N VAL A 150 -1.91 0.32 2.61
CA VAL A 150 -1.46 0.58 3.98
C VAL A 150 -2.54 1.39 4.68
N ASN A 151 -3.17 0.78 5.68
CA ASN A 151 -4.23 1.38 6.45
C ASN A 151 -3.71 1.72 7.86
N ASP A 152 -4.22 2.79 8.44
CA ASP A 152 -4.02 3.03 9.87
C ASP A 152 -4.68 1.90 10.68
N LEU A 153 -3.98 1.39 11.68
CA LEU A 153 -4.40 0.22 12.44
C LEU A 153 -5.59 0.48 13.37
N GLN A 154 -5.85 1.73 13.72
CA GLN A 154 -6.91 2.12 14.65
C GLN A 154 -8.15 2.59 13.90
N SER A 155 -8.00 3.50 12.94
CA SER A 155 -9.10 3.99 12.12
C SER A 155 -9.52 3.02 11.02
N LEU A 156 -8.64 2.10 10.60
CA LEU A 156 -8.77 1.21 9.44
C LEU A 156 -8.95 1.95 8.10
N VAL A 157 -8.68 3.24 8.09
CA VAL A 157 -8.74 4.08 6.88
C VAL A 157 -7.45 3.93 6.10
N LEU A 158 -7.55 3.92 4.76
CA LEU A 158 -6.41 3.96 3.88
C LEU A 158 -5.59 5.22 4.19
N LEU A 159 -4.28 5.06 4.46
CA LEU A 159 -3.41 6.17 4.81
C LEU A 159 -3.27 7.10 3.60
N PRO A 160 -3.67 8.38 3.71
CA PRO A 160 -3.38 9.35 2.67
C PRO A 160 -1.86 9.61 2.65
N VAL A 161 -1.24 9.47 1.50
CA VAL A 161 0.21 9.58 1.34
C VAL A 161 0.55 10.83 0.56
N GLU A 162 1.26 11.77 1.20
CA GLU A 162 1.92 12.90 0.53
C GLU A 162 3.23 12.45 -0.09
N SER A 163 4.03 11.74 0.70
CA SER A 163 5.33 11.22 0.29
C SER A 163 5.64 9.90 0.98
N GLY A 164 6.61 9.19 0.43
CA GLY A 164 7.10 7.98 1.08
C GLY A 164 8.32 7.42 0.37
N GLU A 165 8.92 6.44 1.00
CA GLU A 165 10.08 5.77 0.46
C GLU A 165 10.12 4.29 0.79
N ILE A 166 10.78 3.53 -0.06
CA ILE A 166 11.18 2.16 0.21
C ILE A 166 12.67 2.12 0.52
N LEU A 167 13.02 1.40 1.59
CA LEU A 167 14.35 1.33 2.17
C LEU A 167 14.92 -0.09 2.07
N PRO A 168 16.25 -0.25 1.95
CA PRO A 168 16.85 -1.58 2.09
C PRO A 168 16.49 -2.19 3.43
N SER A 169 16.12 -3.47 3.41
CA SER A 169 15.85 -4.21 4.64
C SER A 169 16.50 -5.59 4.62
N SER A 170 16.75 -6.12 5.81
CA SER A 170 17.11 -7.52 6.03
C SER A 170 16.20 -8.12 7.09
N VAL A 171 15.72 -9.34 6.87
CA VAL A 171 14.91 -10.06 7.86
C VAL A 171 15.85 -10.59 8.95
N VAL A 172 15.68 -10.09 10.17
CA VAL A 172 16.52 -10.43 11.33
C VAL A 172 15.87 -11.45 12.27
N GLU A 173 14.54 -11.50 12.28
CA GLU A 173 13.78 -12.43 13.12
C GLU A 173 12.47 -12.82 12.43
N VAL A 174 12.03 -14.05 12.64
CA VAL A 174 10.72 -14.54 12.21
C VAL A 174 9.94 -14.95 13.44
N ARG A 175 8.79 -14.32 13.67
CA ARG A 175 7.80 -14.83 14.61
C ARG A 175 6.79 -15.67 13.82
N LYS A 176 6.75 -16.99 14.13
CA LYS A 176 5.86 -17.90 13.41
C LYS A 176 4.39 -17.55 13.61
N GLY A 177 3.63 -17.70 12.53
CA GLY A 177 2.18 -17.70 12.60
C GLY A 177 1.65 -18.99 13.20
N VAL A 178 0.65 -18.87 14.05
CA VAL A 178 -0.13 -20.00 14.57
C VAL A 178 -1.62 -19.64 14.47
N ARG A 179 -2.47 -20.63 14.51
CA ARG A 179 -3.92 -20.42 14.43
C ARG A 179 -4.38 -19.36 15.45
N GLY A 180 -5.10 -18.35 14.96
CA GLY A 180 -5.58 -17.23 15.76
C GLY A 180 -4.56 -16.14 16.05
N THR A 181 -3.28 -16.33 15.68
CA THR A 181 -2.23 -15.34 15.88
C THR A 181 -1.34 -15.23 14.64
N PRO A 182 -1.42 -14.15 13.88
CA PRO A 182 -0.57 -13.96 12.71
C PRO A 182 0.90 -13.86 13.12
N GLY A 183 1.76 -14.44 12.30
CA GLY A 183 3.20 -14.28 12.43
C GLY A 183 3.69 -12.95 11.82
N LEU A 184 4.99 -12.68 11.97
CA LEU A 184 5.61 -11.43 11.56
C LEU A 184 7.07 -11.66 11.17
N LEU A 185 7.50 -11.03 10.06
CA LEU A 185 8.90 -10.79 9.75
C LEU A 185 9.34 -9.51 10.45
N LYS A 186 10.42 -9.56 11.25
CA LYS A 186 11.07 -8.35 11.75
C LYS A 186 12.23 -8.01 10.84
N GLY A 187 12.25 -6.79 10.34
CA GLY A 187 13.30 -6.23 9.49
C GLY A 187 14.18 -5.26 10.25
N ALA A 188 15.46 -5.25 9.92
CA ALA A 188 16.34 -4.12 10.16
C ALA A 188 16.39 -3.29 8.88
N PHE A 189 16.21 -1.97 9.00
CA PHE A 189 16.16 -1.03 7.88
C PHE A 189 17.45 -0.21 7.81
N ASP A 190 17.96 -0.03 6.60
CA ASP A 190 19.00 0.97 6.34
C ASP A 190 18.32 2.29 5.92
N THR A 191 18.29 3.24 6.84
CA THR A 191 17.69 4.56 6.61
C THR A 191 18.63 5.56 5.94
N SER A 192 19.87 5.16 5.66
CA SER A 192 20.85 6.01 4.96
C SER A 192 20.71 5.95 3.44
N THR A 193 19.96 4.97 2.93
CA THR A 193 19.81 4.70 1.50
C THR A 193 18.33 4.55 1.17
N THR A 194 17.87 5.21 0.11
CA THR A 194 16.52 5.04 -0.44
C THR A 194 16.59 4.20 -1.71
N LEU A 195 15.75 3.17 -1.80
CA LEU A 195 15.61 2.33 -2.99
C LEU A 195 14.62 2.90 -4.01
N GLY A 196 13.67 3.71 -3.55
CA GLY A 196 12.67 4.34 -4.39
C GLY A 196 11.68 5.17 -3.57
N THR A 197 10.89 5.99 -4.28
CA THR A 197 9.82 6.79 -3.71
C THR A 197 8.51 6.02 -3.69
N VAL A 198 7.62 6.32 -2.74
CA VAL A 198 6.21 5.91 -2.78
C VAL A 198 5.40 7.13 -3.18
N GLU A 199 4.64 7.01 -4.25
CA GLU A 199 3.83 8.09 -4.82
C GLU A 199 2.34 7.86 -4.59
N ARG A 200 1.96 6.60 -4.34
CA ARG A 200 0.54 6.24 -4.15
C ARG A 200 0.37 5.07 -3.21
N ASN A 201 -0.64 5.20 -2.36
CA ASN A 201 -1.20 4.12 -1.56
C ASN A 201 -2.64 3.88 -2.02
N THR A 202 -2.94 2.67 -2.46
CA THR A 202 -4.26 2.29 -2.98
C THR A 202 -4.72 0.99 -2.34
N ASP A 203 -5.99 0.62 -2.47
CA ASP A 203 -6.50 -0.67 -1.96
C ASP A 203 -5.77 -1.90 -2.54
N HIS A 204 -5.06 -1.74 -3.67
CA HIS A 204 -4.40 -2.83 -4.39
C HIS A 204 -2.87 -2.80 -4.29
N GLY A 205 -2.31 -1.91 -3.48
CA GLY A 205 -0.87 -1.82 -3.24
C GLY A 205 -0.35 -0.41 -3.09
N ILE A 206 0.96 -0.33 -2.84
CA ILE A 206 1.72 0.92 -2.93
C ILE A 206 2.52 0.93 -4.23
N PHE A 207 2.63 2.11 -4.84
CA PHE A 207 3.27 2.31 -6.14
C PHE A 207 4.17 3.53 -6.10
N GLY A 208 5.20 3.53 -6.96
CA GLY A 208 6.13 4.64 -7.08
C GLY A 208 7.28 4.31 -8.03
N GLN A 209 8.38 5.05 -7.91
CA GLN A 209 9.56 4.94 -8.77
C GLN A 209 10.74 4.37 -7.99
N CYS A 210 11.43 3.37 -8.53
CA CYS A 210 12.69 2.89 -7.94
C CYS A 210 13.90 3.62 -8.52
N SER A 211 14.84 4.00 -7.65
CA SER A 211 16.07 4.71 -8.02
C SER A 211 17.23 3.77 -8.33
N GLY A 212 17.04 2.45 -8.21
CA GLY A 212 18.08 1.45 -8.41
C GLY A 212 17.51 0.08 -8.75
N GLN A 213 18.41 -0.88 -9.00
CA GLN A 213 18.01 -2.25 -9.27
C GLN A 213 17.57 -2.95 -7.98
N LEU A 214 16.28 -3.34 -7.94
CA LEU A 214 15.73 -4.11 -6.82
C LEU A 214 16.14 -5.60 -6.86
N GLY A 215 16.79 -6.02 -7.95
CA GLY A 215 17.04 -7.44 -8.24
C GLY A 215 15.76 -8.14 -8.70
N GLY A 216 15.83 -9.44 -8.91
CA GLY A 216 14.65 -10.22 -9.29
C GLY A 216 14.80 -10.95 -10.62
N MET A 217 13.71 -11.51 -11.11
CA MET A 217 13.68 -12.34 -12.32
C MET A 217 12.72 -11.74 -13.34
N PRO A 218 13.16 -11.43 -14.56
CA PRO A 218 12.27 -11.03 -15.64
C PRO A 218 11.30 -12.15 -15.98
N LEU A 219 10.00 -11.86 -15.93
CA LEU A 219 8.94 -12.81 -16.23
C LEU A 219 7.88 -12.17 -17.14
N PRO A 220 7.32 -12.92 -18.10
CA PRO A 220 6.11 -12.51 -18.78
C PRO A 220 4.97 -12.29 -17.77
N VAL A 221 4.13 -11.31 -18.04
CA VAL A 221 2.91 -11.06 -17.25
C VAL A 221 1.79 -11.92 -17.79
N ALA A 222 1.03 -12.57 -16.91
CA ALA A 222 -0.15 -13.34 -17.29
C ALA A 222 -1.40 -12.45 -17.29
N THR A 223 -2.34 -12.77 -18.17
CA THR A 223 -3.71 -12.28 -18.08
C THR A 223 -4.51 -13.08 -17.05
N ALA A 224 -5.59 -12.52 -16.51
CA ALA A 224 -6.46 -13.21 -15.55
C ALA A 224 -7.01 -14.54 -16.12
N GLU A 225 -7.25 -14.61 -17.44
CA GLU A 225 -7.75 -15.81 -18.15
C GLU A 225 -6.73 -16.95 -18.19
N GLU A 226 -5.43 -16.65 -18.09
CA GLU A 226 -4.35 -17.64 -18.10
C GLU A 226 -4.11 -18.28 -16.73
N ILE A 227 -4.67 -17.68 -15.66
CA ILE A 227 -4.47 -18.14 -14.29
C ILE A 227 -5.40 -19.31 -13.98
N GLN A 228 -4.84 -20.37 -13.40
CA GLN A 228 -5.57 -21.61 -13.11
C GLN A 228 -5.34 -22.06 -11.67
N THR A 229 -6.28 -22.85 -11.14
CA THR A 229 -6.05 -23.58 -9.88
C THR A 229 -4.94 -24.62 -10.07
N GLY A 230 -4.24 -24.96 -8.99
CA GLY A 230 -3.15 -25.93 -9.00
C GLY A 230 -1.81 -25.33 -8.58
N LYS A 231 -0.72 -25.96 -8.99
CA LYS A 231 0.64 -25.64 -8.55
C LYS A 231 1.08 -24.25 -9.00
N ALA A 232 1.69 -23.52 -8.09
CA ALA A 232 2.36 -22.24 -8.31
C ALA A 232 3.55 -22.11 -7.35
N THR A 233 4.27 -21.01 -7.44
CA THR A 233 5.33 -20.64 -6.50
C THR A 233 5.15 -19.20 -6.05
N ILE A 234 5.59 -18.90 -4.84
CA ILE A 234 5.77 -17.51 -4.37
C ILE A 234 7.26 -17.22 -4.22
N LEU A 235 7.67 -16.01 -4.59
CA LEU A 235 9.02 -15.52 -4.33
C LEU A 235 8.99 -14.71 -3.05
N SER A 236 9.72 -15.13 -2.03
CA SER A 236 9.69 -14.45 -0.74
C SER A 236 11.05 -14.46 -0.05
N ASN A 237 11.34 -13.39 0.65
CA ASN A 237 12.51 -13.22 1.47
C ASN A 237 12.12 -13.34 2.94
N VAL A 238 12.36 -14.48 3.54
CA VAL A 238 12.02 -14.75 4.97
C VAL A 238 13.24 -14.87 5.87
N GLN A 239 14.45 -14.77 5.31
CA GLN A 239 15.71 -14.78 6.06
C GLN A 239 16.75 -13.88 5.39
N ASN A 240 17.39 -13.02 6.16
CA ASN A 240 18.40 -12.09 5.69
C ASN A 240 17.89 -11.26 4.49
N THR A 241 18.60 -11.35 3.34
CA THR A 241 18.24 -10.68 2.08
C THR A 241 17.95 -11.67 0.94
N ASN A 242 17.85 -12.97 1.23
CA ASN A 242 17.73 -14.00 0.21
C ASN A 242 16.28 -14.23 -0.20
N VAL A 243 15.98 -14.01 -1.46
CA VAL A 243 14.68 -14.35 -2.07
C VAL A 243 14.71 -15.82 -2.49
N VAL A 244 13.74 -16.59 -2.04
CA VAL A 244 13.58 -18.01 -2.31
C VAL A 244 12.22 -18.28 -2.92
N ALA A 245 12.16 -19.21 -3.87
CA ALA A 245 10.91 -19.72 -4.42
C ALA A 245 10.34 -20.82 -3.52
N TYR A 246 9.10 -20.65 -3.06
CA TYR A 246 8.37 -21.61 -2.22
C TYR A 246 7.14 -22.15 -2.95
N ALA A 247 6.93 -23.44 -2.86
CA ALA A 247 5.78 -24.10 -3.48
C ALA A 247 4.47 -23.73 -2.79
N VAL A 248 3.46 -23.43 -3.61
CA VAL A 248 2.09 -23.15 -3.16
C VAL A 248 1.10 -23.84 -4.09
N GLU A 249 -0.14 -23.96 -3.65
CA GLU A 249 -1.26 -24.40 -4.46
C GLU A 249 -2.34 -23.32 -4.50
N ILE A 250 -2.77 -22.94 -5.70
CA ILE A 250 -3.95 -22.09 -5.89
C ILE A 250 -5.18 -22.98 -5.79
N THR A 251 -5.94 -22.80 -4.71
CA THR A 251 -7.11 -23.65 -4.42
C THR A 251 -8.43 -23.06 -4.89
N ARG A 252 -8.48 -21.74 -5.09
CA ARG A 252 -9.67 -21.02 -5.59
C ARG A 252 -9.27 -19.77 -6.33
N LEU A 253 -10.05 -19.43 -7.36
CA LEU A 253 -10.00 -18.21 -8.12
C LEU A 253 -11.33 -17.45 -7.96
N ASP A 254 -11.25 -16.14 -7.85
CA ASP A 254 -12.39 -15.22 -7.91
C ASP A 254 -12.02 -13.99 -8.74
N PRO A 255 -12.18 -14.08 -10.08
CA PRO A 255 -11.85 -12.96 -10.97
C PRO A 255 -12.73 -11.73 -10.78
N THR A 256 -13.87 -11.88 -10.11
CA THR A 256 -14.84 -10.79 -9.90
C THR A 256 -14.62 -10.03 -8.60
N ASP A 257 -13.78 -10.55 -7.71
CA ASP A 257 -13.47 -9.89 -6.45
C ASP A 257 -12.69 -8.60 -6.69
N ARG A 258 -13.25 -7.48 -6.23
CA ARG A 258 -12.66 -6.14 -6.34
C ARG A 258 -11.86 -5.73 -5.12
N SER A 259 -11.86 -6.54 -4.06
CA SER A 259 -11.11 -6.27 -2.82
C SER A 259 -9.66 -6.78 -2.86
N GLY A 260 -9.18 -7.28 -4.02
CA GLY A 260 -7.85 -7.84 -4.16
C GLY A 260 -7.68 -9.24 -3.58
N ARG A 261 -8.78 -10.01 -3.38
CA ARG A 261 -8.76 -11.41 -2.91
C ARG A 261 -9.08 -12.39 -4.03
N ASN A 262 -8.46 -12.19 -5.18
CA ASN A 262 -8.71 -12.97 -6.40
C ASN A 262 -8.24 -14.41 -6.33
N LEU A 263 -7.26 -14.70 -5.47
CA LEU A 263 -6.63 -16.00 -5.29
C LEU A 263 -6.78 -16.47 -3.86
N VAL A 264 -7.06 -17.76 -3.66
CA VAL A 264 -6.83 -18.45 -2.38
C VAL A 264 -5.66 -19.38 -2.56
N LEU A 265 -4.64 -19.21 -1.72
CA LEU A 265 -3.39 -19.94 -1.75
C LEU A 265 -3.27 -20.86 -0.53
N THR A 266 -2.67 -22.03 -0.73
CA THR A 266 -2.22 -22.91 0.34
C THR A 266 -0.72 -23.12 0.19
N ILE A 267 0.04 -22.91 1.27
CA ILE A 267 1.48 -23.17 1.31
C ILE A 267 1.68 -24.69 1.35
N THR A 268 2.45 -25.21 0.40
CA THR A 268 2.79 -26.64 0.32
C THR A 268 4.28 -26.91 0.50
N ASP A 269 5.08 -25.85 0.67
CA ASP A 269 6.53 -25.95 0.89
C ASP A 269 6.84 -26.14 2.38
N ASP A 270 7.36 -27.31 2.74
CA ASP A 270 7.71 -27.65 4.13
C ASP A 270 8.75 -26.68 4.73
N ARG A 271 9.69 -26.17 3.92
CA ARG A 271 10.71 -25.22 4.39
C ARG A 271 10.07 -23.93 4.89
N LEU A 272 9.09 -23.42 4.16
CA LEU A 272 8.37 -22.20 4.55
C LEU A 272 7.51 -22.48 5.79
N LEU A 273 6.74 -23.58 5.80
CA LEU A 273 5.93 -23.97 6.96
C LEU A 273 6.77 -24.15 8.23
N GLN A 274 7.96 -24.76 8.11
CA GLN A 274 8.88 -24.91 9.25
C GLN A 274 9.45 -23.58 9.73
N THR A 275 9.68 -22.62 8.82
CA THR A 275 10.31 -21.33 9.15
C THR A 275 9.30 -20.33 9.69
N THR A 276 8.17 -20.17 9.00
CA THR A 276 7.18 -19.09 9.27
C THR A 276 5.86 -19.59 9.84
N GLY A 277 5.57 -20.88 9.74
CA GLY A 277 4.26 -21.46 10.08
C GLY A 277 3.19 -21.21 9.01
N GLY A 278 3.54 -20.58 7.90
CA GLY A 278 2.65 -20.19 6.79
C GLY A 278 2.93 -18.79 6.28
N ILE A 279 1.89 -18.08 5.82
CA ILE A 279 1.98 -16.68 5.41
C ILE A 279 2.02 -15.81 6.67
N VAL A 280 2.97 -14.87 6.73
CA VAL A 280 3.17 -13.96 7.86
C VAL A 280 3.23 -12.51 7.40
N GLN A 281 3.00 -11.58 8.32
CA GLN A 281 3.13 -10.14 8.04
C GLN A 281 4.55 -9.83 7.54
N GLY A 282 4.64 -9.01 6.49
CA GLY A 282 5.87 -8.73 5.75
C GLY A 282 6.00 -9.54 4.44
N MET A 283 5.29 -10.67 4.28
CA MET A 283 5.22 -11.42 3.03
C MET A 283 4.20 -10.84 2.04
N SER A 284 3.35 -9.89 2.43
CA SER A 284 2.46 -9.18 1.53
C SER A 284 3.26 -8.52 0.41
N GLY A 285 2.86 -8.75 -0.84
CA GLY A 285 3.59 -8.37 -2.03
C GLY A 285 4.48 -9.47 -2.61
N SER A 286 4.67 -10.61 -1.95
CA SER A 286 5.45 -11.73 -2.52
C SER A 286 4.88 -12.12 -3.88
N PRO A 287 5.66 -12.03 -4.99
CA PRO A 287 5.20 -12.38 -6.33
C PRO A 287 4.72 -13.82 -6.41
N ILE A 288 3.62 -14.05 -7.09
CA ILE A 288 3.09 -15.38 -7.39
C ILE A 288 3.40 -15.70 -8.84
N VAL A 289 4.03 -16.85 -9.06
CA VAL A 289 4.48 -17.31 -10.39
C VAL A 289 3.81 -18.64 -10.70
N GLN A 290 3.18 -18.73 -11.87
CA GLN A 290 2.59 -19.95 -12.41
C GLN A 290 2.98 -20.12 -13.86
N ASN A 291 3.38 -21.32 -14.28
CA ASN A 291 3.79 -21.64 -15.66
C ASN A 291 4.84 -20.68 -16.25
N GLY A 292 5.76 -20.18 -15.40
CA GLY A 292 6.81 -19.23 -15.80
C GLY A 292 6.34 -17.79 -16.01
N LYS A 293 5.12 -17.44 -15.61
CA LYS A 293 4.55 -16.09 -15.70
C LYS A 293 4.28 -15.50 -14.33
N LEU A 294 4.43 -14.18 -14.19
CA LEU A 294 3.98 -13.41 -13.04
C LEU A 294 2.45 -13.29 -13.11
N ILE A 295 1.75 -13.85 -12.12
CA ILE A 295 0.29 -13.89 -12.10
C ILE A 295 -0.33 -12.98 -11.02
N GLY A 296 0.43 -12.57 -10.03
CA GLY A 296 -0.11 -11.77 -8.91
C GLY A 296 0.84 -11.66 -7.74
N ALA A 297 0.29 -11.26 -6.61
CA ALA A 297 0.99 -11.11 -5.35
C ALA A 297 0.20 -11.69 -4.17
N VAL A 298 0.90 -12.18 -3.16
CA VAL A 298 0.32 -12.54 -1.85
C VAL A 298 -0.15 -11.26 -1.16
N THR A 299 -1.36 -11.27 -0.58
CA THR A 299 -1.91 -10.10 0.11
C THR A 299 -2.12 -10.32 1.59
N HIS A 300 -3.00 -11.24 1.97
CA HIS A 300 -3.42 -11.42 3.37
C HIS A 300 -3.33 -12.89 3.78
N VAL A 301 -3.01 -13.11 5.06
CA VAL A 301 -3.07 -14.43 5.70
C VAL A 301 -4.48 -14.71 6.22
N LEU A 302 -4.89 -15.97 6.20
CA LEU A 302 -6.08 -16.43 6.93
C LEU A 302 -5.68 -16.65 8.41
N ILE A 303 -6.25 -15.84 9.31
CA ILE A 303 -5.87 -15.86 10.75
C ILE A 303 -6.14 -17.24 11.38
N ASP A 304 -7.21 -17.90 11.00
CA ASP A 304 -7.57 -19.22 11.51
C ASP A 304 -6.75 -20.37 10.90
N ASP A 305 -6.03 -20.10 9.80
CA ASP A 305 -5.17 -21.09 9.14
C ASP A 305 -4.03 -20.37 8.42
N PRO A 306 -2.90 -20.11 9.09
CA PRO A 306 -1.77 -19.38 8.48
C PRO A 306 -1.13 -20.08 7.27
N SER A 307 -1.37 -21.40 7.10
CA SER A 307 -0.92 -22.09 5.89
C SER A 307 -1.66 -21.64 4.63
N ARG A 308 -2.72 -20.85 4.79
CA ARG A 308 -3.55 -20.33 3.71
C ARG A 308 -3.62 -18.80 3.71
N GLY A 309 -3.86 -18.23 2.54
CA GLY A 309 -4.03 -16.79 2.40
C GLY A 309 -4.64 -16.40 1.07
N TYR A 310 -4.71 -15.10 0.87
CA TYR A 310 -5.23 -14.48 -0.33
C TYR A 310 -4.10 -13.94 -1.21
N GLY A 311 -4.41 -13.77 -2.49
CA GLY A 311 -3.58 -13.04 -3.43
C GLY A 311 -4.42 -12.24 -4.39
N ILE A 312 -3.81 -11.19 -4.93
CA ILE A 312 -4.36 -10.31 -5.96
C ILE A 312 -3.82 -10.72 -7.33
N PHE A 313 -4.62 -10.56 -8.38
CA PHE A 313 -4.13 -10.69 -9.76
C PHE A 313 -3.19 -9.54 -10.11
N ILE A 314 -2.16 -9.84 -10.89
CA ILE A 314 -1.18 -8.82 -11.32
C ILE A 314 -1.85 -7.71 -12.14
N GLU A 315 -2.86 -8.03 -12.96
CA GLU A 315 -3.63 -7.05 -13.73
C GLU A 315 -4.27 -5.98 -12.82
N ASN A 316 -4.83 -6.39 -11.68
CA ASN A 316 -5.46 -5.48 -10.73
C ASN A 316 -4.43 -4.55 -10.08
N MET A 317 -3.23 -5.06 -9.77
CA MET A 317 -2.13 -4.21 -9.29
C MET A 317 -1.68 -3.22 -10.35
N LEU A 318 -1.49 -3.68 -11.59
CA LEU A 318 -1.06 -2.82 -12.70
C LEU A 318 -2.10 -1.73 -12.97
N ALA A 319 -3.39 -2.09 -13.06
CA ALA A 319 -4.47 -1.12 -13.25
C ALA A 319 -4.54 -0.06 -12.13
N ALA A 320 -4.18 -0.41 -10.89
CA ALA A 320 -4.11 0.53 -9.79
C ALA A 320 -2.84 1.42 -9.84
N GLY A 321 -1.75 0.91 -10.42
CA GLY A 321 -0.51 1.63 -10.65
C GLY A 321 -0.52 2.55 -11.88
N ASP A 322 -1.20 2.16 -12.97
CA ASP A 322 -1.16 2.86 -14.27
C ASP A 322 -1.78 4.27 -14.27
N ASN A 323 -2.50 4.68 -13.22
CA ASN A 323 -2.95 6.06 -13.07
C ASN A 323 -1.83 7.05 -12.68
N LEU A 324 -0.56 6.67 -12.85
CA LEU A 324 0.63 7.52 -12.65
C LEU A 324 0.99 8.37 -13.87
N GLN A 325 0.13 8.43 -14.92
CA GLN A 325 0.34 9.28 -16.12
C GLN A 325 -0.54 10.51 -16.14
#